data_2bd8b010fc913921a6c266659404e3da
#
_entry.id   2bd8b010fc913921a6c266659404e3da
#
_cell.length_a   1.000
_cell.length_b   1.000
_cell.length_c   1.000
_cell.angle_alpha   90.00
_cell.angle_beta   90.00
_cell.angle_gamma   90.00
#
_symmetry.space_group_name_H-M   'P 1'
#
loop_
_entity.id
_entity.type
_entity.pdbx_description
1 polymer ?
#
loop_
_entity_poly.entity_id
_entity_poly.type
_entity_poly.pdbx_seq_one_letter_code
_entity_poly.pdbx_strand_id
1 'polypeptide(L)'
;MKIETIRLRNFKAFREVNLTDLPGFLVVVGANGTGKTTLFDVFGFLHDCLKGNVRTALDKRGRFREVLSRGCDPEKDAIHIEIQYRMEITGKERLVTYSVEIGEVSGQPVVLREVLRYKRGRHGKPFHFLDFTQGDGYAIVNEEDFTKSEEELERETQRVAPDALAIKGLGQFERFKAANAFRQLIEHWHVSDFHISAARGRKDASGDSEHLSESGDNLPLVARTLYEQHPVVFQRILDTMARRVPGISAVEPILMDDGYLTLRFQDGSFKTPFLDRYVSDGTIKMFAYLVLLHDPSPHPLLCVEEPENQLYPTLMGALAEEFRAYANRGGQVFVSTHSPDFLNAIELEEACWLVKRDGCTEVHRAKDNAQVAAYMAEGDQLGYLWKEGFFDGADPQ
;
A
#
# COMPACT_ATOMS: atom_id res chain seq x y z
N MET A 1 11.90 -5.56 0.29
CA MET A 1 11.09 -5.72 1.53
C MET A 1 9.74 -6.30 1.16
N LYS A 2 9.15 -7.16 1.99
CA LYS A 2 7.85 -7.81 1.67
C LYS A 2 7.05 -8.05 2.94
N ILE A 3 5.79 -7.62 2.95
CA ILE A 3 4.83 -7.95 4.01
C ILE A 3 4.37 -9.40 3.77
N GLU A 4 4.52 -10.26 4.78
CA GLU A 4 4.10 -11.67 4.72
C GLU A 4 2.79 -11.92 5.46
N THR A 5 2.55 -11.16 6.55
CA THR A 5 1.35 -11.36 7.38
C THR A 5 0.80 -10.03 7.86
N ILE A 6 -0.52 -9.90 7.84
CA ILE A 6 -1.26 -8.80 8.45
C ILE A 6 -2.30 -9.40 9.40
N ARG A 7 -2.27 -8.98 10.66
CA ARG A 7 -3.30 -9.32 11.64
C ARG A 7 -3.96 -8.07 12.14
N LEU A 8 -5.27 -8.04 12.06
CA LEU A 8 -6.09 -6.92 12.48
C LEU A 8 -7.11 -7.41 13.49
N ARG A 9 -7.31 -6.65 14.56
CA ARG A 9 -8.41 -6.86 15.49
C ARG A 9 -9.04 -5.52 15.84
N ASN A 10 -10.37 -5.51 15.77
CA ASN A 10 -11.21 -4.36 16.10
C ASN A 10 -10.92 -3.09 15.26
N PHE A 11 -10.54 -3.23 13.99
CA PHE A 11 -10.31 -2.10 13.09
C PHE A 11 -11.45 -1.98 12.06
N LYS A 12 -12.33 -0.99 12.22
CA LYS A 12 -13.50 -0.73 11.34
C LYS A 12 -14.33 -2.01 11.11
N ALA A 13 -14.38 -2.52 9.86
CA ALA A 13 -15.10 -3.73 9.50
C ALA A 13 -14.40 -5.03 9.95
N PHE A 14 -13.12 -4.96 10.30
CA PHE A 14 -12.32 -6.12 10.69
C PHE A 14 -12.36 -6.37 12.19
N ARG A 15 -13.24 -7.28 12.63
CA ARG A 15 -13.31 -7.73 14.01
C ARG A 15 -12.09 -8.57 14.38
N GLU A 16 -11.74 -9.52 13.52
CA GLU A 16 -10.54 -10.32 13.59
C GLU A 16 -10.19 -10.83 12.19
N VAL A 17 -9.01 -10.47 11.69
CA VAL A 17 -8.51 -10.87 10.38
C VAL A 17 -7.05 -11.28 10.51
N ASN A 18 -6.70 -12.40 9.88
CA ASN A 18 -5.35 -12.91 9.80
C ASN A 18 -5.04 -13.30 8.34
N LEU A 19 -4.33 -12.43 7.64
CA LEU A 19 -3.83 -12.67 6.30
C LEU A 19 -2.39 -13.14 6.38
N THR A 20 -2.12 -14.35 5.93
CA THR A 20 -0.78 -14.96 5.94
C THR A 20 -0.31 -15.27 4.53
N ASP A 21 0.99 -15.43 4.36
CA ASP A 21 1.60 -15.82 3.09
C ASP A 21 1.17 -14.92 1.93
N LEU A 22 1.29 -13.60 2.16
CA LEU A 22 0.90 -12.59 1.18
C LEU A 22 1.84 -12.60 -0.02
N PRO A 23 1.29 -12.60 -1.26
CA PRO A 23 2.11 -12.55 -2.48
C PRO A 23 2.71 -11.15 -2.70
N GLY A 24 3.60 -11.04 -3.67
CA GLY A 24 4.11 -9.74 -4.13
C GLY A 24 3.05 -8.91 -4.82
N PHE A 25 2.12 -9.55 -5.53
CA PHE A 25 0.95 -8.94 -6.13
C PHE A 25 -0.30 -9.58 -5.54
N LEU A 26 -1.14 -8.79 -4.86
CA LEU A 26 -2.39 -9.22 -4.23
C LEU A 26 -3.57 -8.43 -4.80
N VAL A 27 -4.60 -9.14 -5.22
CA VAL A 27 -5.85 -8.54 -5.69
C VAL A 27 -6.99 -8.89 -4.75
N VAL A 28 -7.67 -7.87 -4.25
CA VAL A 28 -8.76 -7.95 -3.28
C VAL A 28 -10.07 -7.65 -3.97
N VAL A 29 -10.98 -8.61 -3.99
CA VAL A 29 -12.32 -8.46 -4.56
C VAL A 29 -13.40 -8.60 -3.50
N GLY A 30 -14.57 -8.05 -3.75
CA GLY A 30 -15.72 -8.15 -2.85
C GLY A 30 -16.77 -7.10 -3.17
N ALA A 31 -17.99 -7.31 -2.73
CA ALA A 31 -19.09 -6.37 -2.89
C ALA A 31 -18.78 -5.01 -2.21
N ASN A 32 -19.58 -3.99 -2.52
CA ASN A 32 -19.45 -2.69 -1.87
C ASN A 32 -19.71 -2.81 -0.36
N GLY A 33 -18.89 -2.11 0.43
CA GLY A 33 -19.00 -2.13 1.89
C GLY A 33 -18.42 -3.38 2.57
N THR A 34 -17.74 -4.28 1.85
CA THR A 34 -17.07 -5.45 2.45
C THR A 34 -15.74 -5.11 3.13
N GLY A 35 -15.19 -3.91 2.95
CA GLY A 35 -13.99 -3.46 3.65
C GLY A 35 -12.70 -3.45 2.81
N LYS A 36 -12.77 -3.46 1.48
CA LYS A 36 -11.60 -3.34 0.60
C LYS A 36 -10.77 -2.09 0.91
N THR A 37 -11.39 -0.92 0.86
CA THR A 37 -10.77 0.36 1.27
C THR A 37 -10.30 0.33 2.73
N THR A 38 -11.02 -0.37 3.62
CA THR A 38 -10.59 -0.52 5.02
C THR A 38 -9.28 -1.27 5.15
N LEU A 39 -9.02 -2.28 4.31
CA LEU A 39 -7.75 -2.99 4.32
C LEU A 39 -6.59 -2.07 3.96
N PHE A 40 -6.77 -1.21 2.96
CA PHE A 40 -5.73 -0.27 2.53
C PHE A 40 -5.58 0.91 3.51
N ASP A 41 -6.68 1.30 4.16
CA ASP A 41 -6.65 2.34 5.18
C ASP A 41 -5.82 1.96 6.43
N VAL A 42 -5.55 0.68 6.66
CA VAL A 42 -4.58 0.26 7.70
C VAL A 42 -3.20 0.87 7.45
N PHE A 43 -2.75 0.84 6.19
CA PHE A 43 -1.45 1.40 5.80
C PHE A 43 -1.46 2.93 5.86
N GLY A 44 -2.51 3.56 5.34
CA GLY A 44 -2.72 5.00 5.44
C GLY A 44 -2.82 5.47 6.90
N PHE A 45 -3.46 4.69 7.78
CA PHE A 45 -3.56 4.98 9.20
C PHE A 45 -2.19 4.97 9.89
N LEU A 46 -1.37 3.93 9.69
CA LEU A 46 -0.02 3.86 10.26
C LEU A 46 0.89 4.97 9.72
N HIS A 47 0.79 5.29 8.44
CA HIS A 47 1.52 6.40 7.83
C HIS A 47 1.12 7.75 8.44
N ASP A 48 -0.20 8.00 8.65
CA ASP A 48 -0.69 9.19 9.34
C ASP A 48 -0.22 9.27 10.80
N CYS A 49 -0.16 8.13 11.52
CA CYS A 49 0.39 8.07 12.87
C CYS A 49 1.86 8.48 12.92
N LEU A 50 2.65 8.11 11.91
CA LEU A 50 4.05 8.53 11.79
C LEU A 50 4.18 10.02 11.44
N LYS A 51 3.41 10.53 10.49
CA LYS A 51 3.43 11.97 10.12
C LYS A 51 2.97 12.85 11.28
N GLY A 52 1.88 12.49 11.93
CA GLY A 52 1.29 13.18 13.07
C GLY A 52 1.44 12.42 14.38
N ASN A 53 0.34 11.98 14.92
CA ASN A 53 0.21 11.06 16.04
C ASN A 53 -1.09 10.23 15.89
N VAL A 54 -1.33 9.30 16.78
CA VAL A 54 -2.54 8.44 16.75
C VAL A 54 -3.82 9.27 16.81
N ARG A 55 -3.85 10.33 17.62
CA ARG A 55 -5.02 11.22 17.72
C ARG A 55 -5.35 11.85 16.37
N THR A 56 -4.38 12.47 15.73
CA THR A 56 -4.60 13.14 14.42
C THR A 56 -4.97 12.14 13.33
N ALA A 57 -4.40 10.92 13.35
CA ALA A 57 -4.74 9.86 12.43
C ALA A 57 -6.18 9.36 12.62
N LEU A 58 -6.65 9.26 13.88
CA LEU A 58 -8.01 8.90 14.22
C LEU A 58 -9.00 10.03 13.89
N ASP A 59 -8.64 11.29 14.14
CA ASP A 59 -9.49 12.46 13.85
C ASP A 59 -9.83 12.56 12.35
N LYS A 60 -8.89 12.26 11.46
CA LYS A 60 -9.12 12.16 10.01
C LYS A 60 -10.17 11.10 9.64
N ARG A 61 -10.41 10.10 10.50
CA ARG A 61 -11.28 8.94 10.30
C ARG A 61 -12.55 8.96 11.15
N GLY A 62 -12.89 10.11 11.76
CA GLY A 62 -14.08 10.27 12.59
C GLY A 62 -13.86 9.87 14.07
N ARG A 63 -12.60 9.85 14.53
CA ARG A 63 -12.18 9.55 15.90
C ARG A 63 -12.17 8.05 16.25
N PHE A 64 -11.72 7.73 17.47
CA PHE A 64 -11.51 6.35 17.94
C PHE A 64 -12.75 5.45 17.78
N ARG A 65 -13.93 5.95 18.17
CA ARG A 65 -15.19 5.17 18.12
C ARG A 65 -15.64 4.80 16.70
N GLU A 66 -15.29 5.60 15.69
CA GLU A 66 -15.59 5.29 14.29
C GLU A 66 -14.59 4.32 13.65
N VAL A 67 -13.37 4.26 14.19
CA VAL A 67 -12.32 3.33 13.76
C VAL A 67 -12.38 2.01 14.53
N LEU A 68 -12.87 2.01 15.76
CA LEU A 68 -13.12 0.79 16.53
C LEU A 68 -14.27 0.01 15.88
N SER A 69 -14.16 -1.31 15.78
CA SER A 69 -15.19 -2.17 15.19
C SER A 69 -16.53 -2.04 15.92
N ARG A 70 -17.61 -2.03 15.18
CA ARG A 70 -18.96 -1.93 15.73
C ARG A 70 -19.22 -3.08 16.70
N GLY A 71 -19.86 -2.76 17.85
CA GLY A 71 -20.14 -3.71 18.92
C GLY A 71 -18.99 -3.93 19.91
N CYS A 72 -17.84 -3.26 19.72
CA CYS A 72 -16.80 -3.15 20.73
C CYS A 72 -17.13 -2.07 21.77
N ASP A 73 -16.63 -2.27 22.97
CA ASP A 73 -16.70 -1.30 24.08
C ASP A 73 -15.44 -0.40 24.05
N PRO A 74 -15.58 0.91 23.76
CA PRO A 74 -14.40 1.79 23.66
C PRO A 74 -13.56 1.89 24.96
N GLU A 75 -14.14 1.57 26.11
CA GLU A 75 -13.44 1.63 27.41
C GLU A 75 -12.63 0.34 27.71
N LYS A 76 -12.91 -0.75 26.98
CA LYS A 76 -12.32 -2.08 27.26
C LYS A 76 -11.58 -2.66 26.07
N ASP A 77 -12.08 -2.36 24.86
CA ASP A 77 -11.55 -2.96 23.63
C ASP A 77 -10.54 -2.02 22.98
N ALA A 78 -9.48 -2.61 22.45
CA ALA A 78 -8.43 -1.91 21.73
C ALA A 78 -8.39 -2.32 20.25
N ILE A 79 -7.96 -1.39 19.41
CA ILE A 79 -7.56 -1.67 18.03
C ILE A 79 -6.18 -2.32 18.09
N HIS A 80 -6.01 -3.46 17.43
CA HIS A 80 -4.71 -4.13 17.31
C HIS A 80 -4.34 -4.29 15.83
N ILE A 81 -3.11 -3.87 15.49
CA ILE A 81 -2.52 -4.03 14.17
C ILE A 81 -1.17 -4.71 14.35
N GLU A 82 -1.00 -5.88 13.74
CA GLU A 82 0.30 -6.58 13.67
C GLU A 82 0.67 -6.81 12.20
N ILE A 83 1.91 -6.45 11.84
CA ILE A 83 2.47 -6.66 10.50
C ILE A 83 3.77 -7.45 10.65
N GLN A 84 3.86 -8.55 9.89
CA GLN A 84 5.11 -9.31 9.74
C GLN A 84 5.66 -9.07 8.32
N TYR A 85 6.92 -8.72 8.25
CA TYR A 85 7.55 -8.35 7.00
C TYR A 85 9.02 -8.78 6.98
N ARG A 86 9.51 -9.11 5.77
CA ARG A 86 10.92 -9.35 5.54
C ARG A 86 11.64 -8.08 5.19
N MET A 87 12.74 -7.84 5.88
CA MET A 87 13.63 -6.73 5.59
C MET A 87 15.07 -7.09 5.93
N GLU A 88 15.98 -6.38 5.31
CA GLU A 88 17.40 -6.47 5.63
C GLU A 88 17.71 -5.62 6.87
N ILE A 89 18.27 -6.27 7.89
CA ILE A 89 18.81 -5.62 9.08
C ILE A 89 20.25 -6.09 9.24
N THR A 90 21.21 -5.19 9.26
CA THR A 90 22.64 -5.48 9.40
C THR A 90 23.17 -6.49 8.38
N GLY A 91 22.79 -6.35 7.08
CA GLY A 91 23.24 -7.22 5.99
C GLY A 91 22.60 -8.60 5.98
N LYS A 92 21.54 -8.84 6.76
CA LYS A 92 20.80 -10.12 6.77
C LYS A 92 19.30 -9.89 6.70
N GLU A 93 18.65 -10.71 5.87
CA GLU A 93 17.19 -10.73 5.81
C GLU A 93 16.60 -11.28 7.10
N ARG A 94 15.66 -10.56 7.69
CA ARG A 94 14.97 -10.87 8.94
C ARG A 94 13.47 -10.83 8.74
N LEU A 95 12.75 -11.76 9.37
CA LEU A 95 11.31 -11.66 9.56
C LEU A 95 11.05 -10.83 10.82
N VAL A 96 10.60 -9.62 10.63
CA VAL A 96 10.32 -8.64 11.69
C VAL A 96 8.82 -8.60 11.94
N THR A 97 8.43 -8.55 13.20
CA THR A 97 7.05 -8.35 13.62
C THR A 97 6.95 -6.99 14.31
N TYR A 98 6.11 -6.14 13.77
CA TYR A 98 5.66 -4.90 14.41
C TYR A 98 4.23 -5.06 14.86
N SER A 99 3.93 -4.67 16.08
CA SER A 99 2.57 -4.66 16.62
C SER A 99 2.29 -3.40 17.39
N VAL A 100 1.08 -2.86 17.24
CA VAL A 100 0.59 -1.71 17.97
C VAL A 100 -0.84 -1.98 18.46
N GLU A 101 -1.07 -1.64 19.74
CA GLU A 101 -2.39 -1.62 20.38
C GLU A 101 -2.77 -0.18 20.70
N ILE A 102 -3.96 0.24 20.28
CA ILE A 102 -4.49 1.59 20.48
C ILE A 102 -5.83 1.48 21.19
N GLY A 103 -5.97 2.19 22.29
CA GLY A 103 -7.19 2.26 23.07
C GLY A 103 -7.52 3.67 23.50
N GLU A 104 -8.53 3.81 24.33
CA GLU A 104 -8.95 5.07 24.92
C GLU A 104 -8.73 5.04 26.44
N VAL A 105 -8.02 6.03 26.98
CA VAL A 105 -7.81 6.19 28.43
C VAL A 105 -8.31 7.57 28.81
N SER A 106 -9.32 7.62 29.70
CA SER A 106 -9.97 8.88 30.12
C SER A 106 -10.48 9.74 28.94
N GLY A 107 -11.04 9.08 27.92
CA GLY A 107 -11.58 9.73 26.72
C GLY A 107 -10.52 10.26 25.74
N GLN A 108 -9.27 9.83 25.87
CA GLN A 108 -8.18 10.22 24.98
C GLN A 108 -7.56 8.97 24.32
N PRO A 109 -7.31 8.99 23.02
CA PRO A 109 -6.63 7.89 22.35
C PRO A 109 -5.18 7.80 22.80
N VAL A 110 -4.75 6.57 23.09
CA VAL A 110 -3.43 6.25 23.64
C VAL A 110 -2.89 5.00 22.94
N VAL A 111 -1.60 4.97 22.67
CA VAL A 111 -0.87 3.75 22.32
C VAL A 111 -0.71 2.92 23.59
N LEU A 112 -1.55 1.91 23.76
CA LEU A 112 -1.49 1.03 24.95
C LEU A 112 -0.21 0.22 24.96
N ARG A 113 0.20 -0.31 23.80
CA ARG A 113 1.47 -1.02 23.62
C ARG A 113 1.97 -0.90 22.18
N GLU A 114 3.29 -0.78 22.03
CA GLU A 114 4.00 -0.80 20.75
C GLU A 114 5.23 -1.69 20.85
N VAL A 115 5.36 -2.67 19.97
CA VAL A 115 6.44 -3.67 20.01
C VAL A 115 7.02 -3.88 18.63
N LEU A 116 8.35 -3.87 18.54
CA LEU A 116 9.11 -4.32 17.39
C LEU A 116 10.01 -5.47 17.79
N ARG A 117 9.88 -6.63 17.14
CA ARG A 117 10.61 -7.84 17.50
C ARG A 117 11.01 -8.64 16.27
N TYR A 118 12.17 -9.30 16.34
CA TYR A 118 12.60 -10.27 15.32
C TYR A 118 13.55 -11.32 15.92
N LYS A 119 13.71 -12.46 15.21
CA LYS A 119 14.68 -13.50 15.57
C LYS A 119 16.06 -13.16 15.02
N ARG A 120 17.07 -13.15 15.88
CA ARG A 120 18.46 -12.93 15.48
C ARG A 120 19.10 -14.15 14.81
N GLY A 121 18.59 -15.36 15.08
CA GLY A 121 19.04 -16.63 14.52
C GLY A 121 17.89 -17.46 13.94
N ARG A 122 18.22 -18.66 13.43
CA ARG A 122 17.23 -19.61 12.89
C ARG A 122 16.33 -20.19 13.99
N HIS A 123 16.83 -20.28 15.22
CA HIS A 123 16.16 -20.88 16.38
C HIS A 123 16.03 -19.87 17.52
N GLY A 124 15.16 -20.13 18.48
CA GLY A 124 14.93 -19.29 19.64
C GLY A 124 13.70 -18.40 19.52
N LYS A 125 13.42 -17.63 20.59
CA LYS A 125 12.33 -16.65 20.65
C LYS A 125 12.75 -15.36 19.93
N PRO A 126 11.79 -14.58 19.38
CA PRO A 126 12.08 -13.23 18.90
C PRO A 126 12.54 -12.33 20.06
N PHE A 127 13.55 -11.50 19.80
CA PHE A 127 14.01 -10.47 20.72
C PHE A 127 13.19 -9.20 20.53
N HIS A 128 12.92 -8.48 21.63
CA HIS A 128 12.23 -7.20 21.61
C HIS A 128 13.25 -6.08 21.42
N PHE A 129 13.23 -5.45 20.25
CA PHE A 129 14.11 -4.34 19.92
C PHE A 129 13.49 -2.98 20.25
N LEU A 130 12.16 -2.94 20.40
CA LEU A 130 11.40 -1.83 20.92
C LEU A 130 10.19 -2.40 21.68
N ASP A 131 9.95 -1.93 22.91
CA ASP A 131 8.78 -2.28 23.71
C ASP A 131 8.37 -1.07 24.56
N PHE A 132 7.21 -0.50 24.23
CA PHE A 132 6.63 0.68 24.87
C PHE A 132 5.21 0.39 25.33
N THR A 133 4.86 0.93 26.49
CA THR A 133 3.52 0.86 27.07
C THR A 133 3.12 2.26 27.52
N GLN A 134 2.06 2.80 26.93
CA GLN A 134 1.53 4.14 27.22
C GLN A 134 2.60 5.25 27.19
N GLY A 135 3.53 5.15 26.27
CA GLY A 135 4.60 6.10 26.05
C GLY A 135 5.88 5.86 26.86
N ASP A 136 5.88 4.99 27.85
CA ASP A 136 7.09 4.61 28.59
C ASP A 136 7.64 3.27 28.09
N GLY A 137 8.94 3.18 27.81
CA GLY A 137 9.52 1.94 27.31
C GLY A 137 11.00 2.03 27.01
N TYR A 138 11.49 1.08 26.20
CA TYR A 138 12.90 1.01 25.82
C TYR A 138 13.07 0.61 24.36
N ALA A 139 14.25 0.95 23.83
CA ALA A 139 14.75 0.39 22.58
C ALA A 139 16.19 -0.10 22.75
N ILE A 140 16.59 -1.10 21.96
CA ILE A 140 17.94 -1.67 21.94
C ILE A 140 18.85 -0.79 21.08
N VAL A 141 20.04 -0.45 21.60
CA VAL A 141 21.02 0.40 20.88
C VAL A 141 22.17 -0.39 20.25
N ASN A 142 22.44 -1.60 20.72
CA ASN A 142 23.54 -2.44 20.23
C ASN A 142 23.02 -3.69 19.51
N GLU A 143 22.09 -3.50 18.57
CA GLU A 143 21.43 -4.58 17.82
C GLU A 143 22.41 -5.49 17.06
N GLU A 144 23.61 -5.00 16.75
CA GLU A 144 24.66 -5.74 16.01
C GLU A 144 25.46 -6.72 16.87
N ASP A 145 25.35 -6.64 18.19
CA ASP A 145 26.06 -7.54 19.08
C ASP A 145 25.37 -8.91 19.19
N PHE A 146 25.62 -9.76 18.17
CA PHE A 146 24.99 -11.07 18.03
C PHE A 146 25.47 -12.11 19.06
N THR A 147 26.45 -11.80 19.89
CA THR A 147 26.99 -12.71 20.91
C THR A 147 26.18 -12.66 22.20
N LYS A 148 25.47 -11.56 22.46
CA LYS A 148 24.71 -11.33 23.69
C LYS A 148 23.30 -11.92 23.64
N SER A 149 22.79 -12.37 24.79
CA SER A 149 21.37 -12.67 24.98
C SER A 149 20.51 -11.40 24.98
N GLU A 150 19.19 -11.54 24.92
CA GLU A 150 18.28 -10.36 24.96
C GLU A 150 18.45 -9.54 26.24
N GLU A 151 18.74 -10.19 27.37
CA GLU A 151 18.91 -9.56 28.67
C GLU A 151 20.23 -8.78 28.80
N GLU A 152 21.26 -9.19 28.03
CA GLU A 152 22.58 -8.55 28.00
C GLU A 152 22.67 -7.41 26.98
N LEU A 153 21.62 -7.22 26.14
CA LEU A 153 21.57 -6.12 25.19
C LEU A 153 21.36 -4.80 25.94
N GLU A 154 21.99 -3.76 25.40
CA GLU A 154 21.90 -2.40 25.96
C GLU A 154 20.55 -1.78 25.65
N ARG A 155 19.76 -1.52 26.71
CA ARG A 155 18.45 -0.91 26.63
C ARG A 155 18.53 0.57 26.94
N GLU A 156 18.10 1.40 26.04
CA GLU A 156 17.90 2.82 26.27
C GLU A 156 16.42 3.08 26.61
N THR A 157 16.16 3.42 27.89
CA THR A 157 14.81 3.77 28.35
C THR A 157 14.46 5.17 27.87
N GLN A 158 13.28 5.31 27.27
CA GLN A 158 12.80 6.57 26.72
C GLN A 158 11.34 6.78 27.11
N ARG A 159 10.91 8.04 27.04
CA ARG A 159 9.52 8.43 27.20
C ARG A 159 9.06 9.25 26.00
N VAL A 160 7.94 8.84 25.41
CA VAL A 160 7.27 9.54 24.32
C VAL A 160 5.86 9.96 24.75
N ALA A 161 5.21 10.84 24.01
CA ALA A 161 3.81 11.17 24.28
C ALA A 161 2.94 9.91 24.16
N PRO A 162 1.97 9.68 25.05
CA PRO A 162 1.15 8.46 25.05
C PRO A 162 0.36 8.23 23.76
N ASP A 163 0.09 9.27 22.97
CA ASP A 163 -0.59 9.23 21.68
C ASP A 163 0.38 9.22 20.48
N ALA A 164 1.69 9.11 20.71
CA ALA A 164 2.71 9.04 19.67
C ALA A 164 3.29 7.62 19.55
N LEU A 165 3.56 7.18 18.33
CA LEU A 165 4.31 5.95 18.08
C LEU A 165 5.79 6.17 18.49
N ALA A 166 6.36 5.25 19.26
CA ALA A 166 7.77 5.31 19.65
C ALA A 166 8.70 5.21 18.43
N ILE A 167 8.35 4.40 17.42
CA ILE A 167 9.11 4.30 16.17
C ILE A 167 9.22 5.65 15.44
N LYS A 168 8.29 6.58 15.63
CA LYS A 168 8.34 7.91 15.01
C LYS A 168 9.56 8.69 15.49
N GLY A 169 9.80 8.72 16.79
CA GLY A 169 10.93 9.42 17.41
C GLY A 169 12.23 8.64 17.29
N LEU A 170 12.24 7.41 17.77
CA LEU A 170 13.44 6.57 17.83
C LEU A 170 13.92 6.15 16.44
N GLY A 171 13.03 5.89 15.51
CA GLY A 171 13.37 5.56 14.13
C GLY A 171 14.06 6.69 13.34
N GLN A 172 14.22 7.90 13.90
CA GLN A 172 15.04 8.95 13.30
C GLN A 172 16.54 8.74 13.54
N PHE A 173 16.90 7.90 14.51
CA PHE A 173 18.29 7.66 14.88
C PHE A 173 18.79 6.33 14.32
N GLU A 174 19.88 6.36 13.57
CA GLU A 174 20.50 5.17 12.96
C GLU A 174 20.91 4.09 13.96
N ARG A 175 21.14 4.45 15.22
CA ARG A 175 21.50 3.50 16.30
C ARG A 175 20.36 2.51 16.62
N PHE A 176 19.10 2.87 16.37
CA PHE A 176 17.93 1.99 16.51
C PHE A 176 17.58 1.38 15.15
N LYS A 177 18.43 0.48 14.66
CA LYS A 177 18.40 0.01 13.27
C LYS A 177 17.06 -0.57 12.83
N ALA A 178 16.46 -1.44 13.65
CA ALA A 178 15.16 -2.05 13.32
C ALA A 178 14.05 -0.98 13.29
N ALA A 179 14.02 -0.06 14.27
CA ALA A 179 13.04 1.02 14.33
C ALA A 179 13.22 2.00 13.16
N ASN A 180 14.46 2.36 12.83
CA ASN A 180 14.77 3.22 11.68
C ASN A 180 14.33 2.59 10.36
N ALA A 181 14.69 1.34 10.13
CA ALA A 181 14.34 0.63 8.90
C ALA A 181 12.81 0.46 8.75
N PHE A 182 12.09 0.17 9.84
CA PHE A 182 10.63 0.05 9.79
C PHE A 182 9.94 1.41 9.61
N ARG A 183 10.43 2.45 10.26
CA ARG A 183 9.93 3.81 10.03
C ARG A 183 10.06 4.19 8.56
N GLN A 184 11.24 3.99 7.96
CA GLN A 184 11.46 4.26 6.53
C GLN A 184 10.51 3.43 5.65
N LEU A 185 10.25 2.17 5.99
CA LEU A 185 9.30 1.33 5.26
C LEU A 185 7.91 1.97 5.23
N ILE A 186 7.38 2.41 6.39
CA ILE A 186 6.04 3.02 6.47
C ILE A 186 6.00 4.38 5.76
N GLU A 187 7.04 5.20 5.88
CA GLU A 187 7.11 6.52 5.24
C GLU A 187 7.06 6.45 3.71
N HIS A 188 7.50 5.33 3.11
CA HIS A 188 7.49 5.12 1.67
C HIS A 188 6.33 4.23 1.18
N TRP A 189 5.36 3.88 2.03
CA TRP A 189 4.12 3.27 1.56
C TRP A 189 3.32 4.28 0.75
N HIS A 190 2.76 3.82 -0.34
CA HIS A 190 1.93 4.64 -1.20
C HIS A 190 0.53 4.04 -1.35
N VAL A 191 -0.48 4.78 -0.92
CA VAL A 191 -1.88 4.45 -1.15
C VAL A 191 -2.38 5.36 -2.26
N SER A 192 -2.60 4.79 -3.43
CA SER A 192 -2.97 5.54 -4.63
C SER A 192 -4.50 5.64 -4.76
N ASP A 193 -4.99 6.86 -4.88
CA ASP A 193 -6.37 7.20 -5.20
C ASP A 193 -6.37 8.23 -6.35
N PHE A 194 -6.06 7.75 -7.56
CA PHE A 194 -5.90 8.64 -8.71
C PHE A 194 -7.20 9.27 -9.15
N HIS A 195 -7.26 10.59 -9.00
CA HIS A 195 -8.28 11.42 -9.58
C HIS A 195 -7.82 12.07 -10.87
N ILE A 196 -8.40 11.66 -12.00
CA ILE A 196 -8.01 12.18 -13.33
C ILE A 196 -8.17 13.71 -13.40
N SER A 197 -9.18 14.26 -12.75
CA SER A 197 -9.35 15.72 -12.63
C SER A 197 -8.19 16.41 -11.91
N ALA A 198 -7.55 15.73 -10.95
CA ALA A 198 -6.36 16.24 -10.26
C ALA A 198 -5.09 16.08 -11.10
N ALA A 199 -4.95 14.97 -11.83
CA ALA A 199 -3.82 14.68 -12.69
C ALA A 199 -3.77 15.56 -13.96
N ARG A 200 -4.95 16.02 -14.42
CA ARG A 200 -5.07 16.89 -15.60
C ARG A 200 -4.73 18.34 -15.31
N GLY A 201 -4.32 19.01 -16.36
CA GLY A 201 -4.26 20.45 -16.43
C GLY A 201 -2.92 21.03 -16.04
N ARG A 202 -2.93 22.33 -15.88
CA ARG A 202 -1.73 23.14 -15.64
C ARG A 202 -1.33 23.07 -14.18
N LYS A 203 -0.05 22.86 -13.95
CA LYS A 203 0.57 22.86 -12.62
C LYS A 203 1.66 23.90 -12.54
N ASP A 204 1.85 24.49 -11.37
CA ASP A 204 3.04 25.30 -11.14
C ASP A 204 4.28 24.47 -11.44
N ALA A 205 5.29 25.05 -12.07
CA ALA A 205 6.53 24.38 -12.40
C ALA A 205 7.42 24.12 -11.17
N SER A 206 6.96 24.54 -9.98
CA SER A 206 7.60 24.34 -8.68
C SER A 206 6.75 23.37 -7.84
N GLY A 207 7.39 22.52 -7.05
CA GLY A 207 6.73 21.58 -6.16
C GLY A 207 7.51 20.27 -6.01
N ASP A 208 6.94 19.33 -5.28
CA ASP A 208 7.49 17.99 -5.13
C ASP A 208 7.34 17.20 -6.43
N SER A 209 8.46 16.74 -6.95
CA SER A 209 8.58 16.03 -8.22
C SER A 209 9.33 14.70 -8.09
N GLU A 210 9.68 14.30 -6.88
CA GLU A 210 10.42 13.06 -6.65
C GLU A 210 9.53 11.85 -6.87
N HIS A 211 8.32 11.86 -6.26
CA HIS A 211 7.35 10.78 -6.37
C HIS A 211 5.99 11.28 -6.82
N LEU A 212 5.23 10.40 -7.47
CA LEU A 212 3.85 10.69 -7.81
C LEU A 212 2.99 10.75 -6.52
N SER A 213 2.18 11.81 -6.39
CA SER A 213 1.28 11.98 -5.24
C SER A 213 0.14 10.95 -5.24
N GLU A 214 -0.49 10.75 -4.10
CA GLU A 214 -1.62 9.82 -3.92
C GLU A 214 -2.75 10.09 -4.92
N SER A 215 -3.07 11.37 -5.18
CA SER A 215 -4.09 11.80 -6.14
C SER A 215 -3.60 11.94 -7.58
N GLY A 216 -2.29 11.87 -7.82
CA GLY A 216 -1.67 12.08 -9.14
C GLY A 216 -1.61 13.56 -9.57
N ASP A 217 -1.89 14.51 -8.68
CA ASP A 217 -1.99 15.93 -9.01
C ASP A 217 -0.66 16.56 -9.45
N ASN A 218 0.48 15.97 -9.12
CA ASN A 218 1.81 16.39 -9.55
C ASN A 218 2.35 15.64 -10.78
N LEU A 219 1.50 14.89 -11.50
CA LEU A 219 1.91 14.07 -12.66
C LEU A 219 2.78 14.82 -13.69
N PRO A 220 2.46 16.07 -14.09
CA PRO A 220 3.33 16.79 -15.03
C PRO A 220 4.73 17.10 -14.46
N LEU A 221 4.85 17.34 -13.15
CA LEU A 221 6.15 17.61 -12.49
C LEU A 221 7.03 16.36 -12.46
N VAL A 222 6.44 15.22 -12.01
CA VAL A 222 7.17 13.94 -11.98
C VAL A 222 7.55 13.50 -13.39
N ALA A 223 6.65 13.64 -14.37
CA ALA A 223 6.94 13.33 -15.76
C ALA A 223 8.11 14.18 -16.31
N ARG A 224 8.19 15.46 -15.94
CA ARG A 224 9.32 16.34 -16.29
C ARG A 224 10.61 15.88 -15.65
N THR A 225 10.61 15.57 -14.37
CA THR A 225 11.79 15.04 -13.67
C THR A 225 12.30 13.75 -14.32
N LEU A 226 11.39 12.81 -14.67
CA LEU A 226 11.76 11.60 -15.38
C LEU A 226 12.32 11.91 -16.79
N TYR A 227 11.69 12.82 -17.51
CA TYR A 227 12.14 13.22 -18.85
C TYR A 227 13.55 13.84 -18.85
N GLU A 228 13.83 14.74 -17.88
CA GLU A 228 15.10 15.48 -17.80
C GLU A 228 16.22 14.67 -17.10
N GLN A 229 15.92 13.93 -16.04
CA GLN A 229 16.94 13.29 -15.20
C GLN A 229 17.03 11.77 -15.38
N HIS A 230 15.95 11.11 -15.85
CA HIS A 230 15.87 9.66 -16.04
C HIS A 230 15.40 9.28 -17.46
N PRO A 231 16.02 9.76 -18.54
CA PRO A 231 15.52 9.62 -19.91
C PRO A 231 15.34 8.17 -20.34
N VAL A 232 16.16 7.23 -19.83
CA VAL A 232 16.02 5.79 -20.14
C VAL A 232 14.75 5.21 -19.53
N VAL A 233 14.39 5.63 -18.29
CA VAL A 233 13.16 5.24 -17.63
C VAL A 233 11.96 5.83 -18.35
N PHE A 234 12.03 7.12 -18.68
CA PHE A 234 10.95 7.79 -19.39
C PHE A 234 10.69 7.18 -20.77
N GLN A 235 11.74 6.83 -21.53
CA GLN A 235 11.61 6.14 -22.81
C GLN A 235 10.92 4.78 -22.66
N ARG A 236 11.22 4.02 -21.60
CA ARG A 236 10.55 2.74 -21.29
C ARG A 236 9.05 2.93 -21.02
N ILE A 237 8.68 4.01 -20.33
CA ILE A 237 7.27 4.39 -20.12
C ILE A 237 6.60 4.66 -21.47
N LEU A 238 7.24 5.44 -22.34
CA LEU A 238 6.71 5.74 -23.69
C LEU A 238 6.57 4.50 -24.56
N ASP A 239 7.54 3.62 -24.55
CA ASP A 239 7.49 2.34 -25.29
C ASP A 239 6.33 1.46 -24.79
N THR A 240 6.06 1.47 -23.49
CA THR A 240 4.94 0.74 -22.90
C THR A 240 3.62 1.40 -23.25
N MET A 241 3.53 2.73 -23.21
CA MET A 241 2.34 3.47 -23.65
C MET A 241 2.01 3.15 -25.13
N ALA A 242 3.00 3.22 -26.01
CA ALA A 242 2.79 2.94 -27.44
C ALA A 242 2.28 1.52 -27.71
N ARG A 243 2.69 0.55 -26.90
CA ARG A 243 2.22 -0.85 -27.01
C ARG A 243 0.83 -1.07 -26.44
N ARG A 244 0.48 -0.37 -25.33
CA ARG A 244 -0.74 -0.64 -24.56
C ARG A 244 -1.90 0.29 -24.92
N VAL A 245 -1.61 1.52 -25.35
CA VAL A 245 -2.63 2.53 -25.70
C VAL A 245 -2.56 2.85 -27.19
N PRO A 246 -3.50 2.35 -27.99
CA PRO A 246 -3.49 2.56 -29.45
C PRO A 246 -3.45 4.05 -29.81
N GLY A 247 -2.59 4.41 -30.75
CA GLY A 247 -2.47 5.75 -31.29
C GLY A 247 -1.44 6.63 -30.56
N ILE A 248 -1.16 6.44 -29.29
CA ILE A 248 -0.18 7.27 -28.58
C ILE A 248 1.25 6.88 -28.96
N SER A 249 1.97 7.83 -29.56
CA SER A 249 3.36 7.65 -30.00
C SER A 249 4.39 8.38 -29.16
N ALA A 250 4.00 9.47 -28.46
CA ALA A 250 4.85 10.19 -27.53
C ALA A 250 4.05 10.95 -26.49
N VAL A 251 4.68 11.20 -25.34
CA VAL A 251 4.21 12.12 -24.30
C VAL A 251 5.40 13.02 -23.93
N GLU A 252 5.15 14.30 -23.78
CA GLU A 252 6.20 15.28 -23.48
C GLU A 252 5.72 16.30 -22.45
N PRO A 253 6.43 16.51 -21.33
CA PRO A 253 6.16 17.60 -20.41
C PRO A 253 6.60 18.92 -21.05
N ILE A 254 5.72 19.91 -21.09
CA ILE A 254 6.02 21.22 -21.67
C ILE A 254 5.77 22.35 -20.67
N LEU A 255 6.70 23.30 -20.61
CA LEU A 255 6.51 24.55 -19.89
C LEU A 255 5.84 25.55 -20.84
N MET A 256 4.70 26.08 -20.45
CA MET A 256 3.94 27.06 -21.18
C MET A 256 4.50 28.48 -20.95
N ASP A 257 4.19 29.42 -21.85
CA ASP A 257 4.65 30.82 -21.75
C ASP A 257 4.17 31.54 -20.48
N ASP A 258 3.08 31.05 -19.89
CA ASP A 258 2.52 31.56 -18.61
C ASP A 258 3.21 30.94 -17.37
N GLY A 259 4.25 30.14 -17.56
CA GLY A 259 5.03 29.51 -16.47
C GLY A 259 4.43 28.21 -15.90
N TYR A 260 3.31 27.75 -16.45
CA TYR A 260 2.69 26.47 -16.03
C TYR A 260 3.23 25.28 -16.81
N LEU A 261 3.32 24.14 -16.13
CA LEU A 261 3.69 22.86 -16.72
C LEU A 261 2.44 22.06 -17.11
N THR A 262 2.46 21.42 -18.26
CA THR A 262 1.39 20.52 -18.73
C THR A 262 1.99 19.37 -19.55
N LEU A 263 1.20 18.36 -19.86
CA LEU A 263 1.58 17.24 -20.72
C LEU A 263 1.05 17.42 -22.15
N ARG A 264 1.89 17.13 -23.11
CA ARG A 264 1.57 17.11 -24.53
C ARG A 264 1.66 15.67 -25.05
N PHE A 265 0.61 15.20 -25.68
CA PHE A 265 0.49 13.85 -26.22
C PHE A 265 0.51 13.89 -27.74
N GLN A 266 1.33 13.05 -28.35
CA GLN A 266 1.37 12.85 -29.78
C GLN A 266 0.62 11.57 -30.15
N ASP A 267 -0.40 11.70 -30.96
CA ASP A 267 -1.02 10.57 -31.65
C ASP A 267 -0.33 10.37 -33.00
N GLY A 268 0.05 9.14 -33.31
CA GLY A 268 0.77 8.82 -34.55
C GLY A 268 -0.04 9.08 -35.84
N SER A 269 -1.36 9.19 -35.71
CA SER A 269 -2.27 9.49 -36.83
C SER A 269 -2.36 10.98 -37.16
N PHE A 270 -1.90 11.85 -36.26
CA PHE A 270 -2.04 13.31 -36.40
C PHE A 270 -0.68 14.00 -36.39
N LYS A 271 -0.50 15.05 -37.18
CA LYS A 271 0.73 15.85 -37.21
C LYS A 271 0.85 16.78 -36.01
N THR A 272 -0.29 17.21 -35.43
CA THR A 272 -0.32 18.16 -34.32
C THR A 272 -0.59 17.43 -33.02
N PRO A 273 0.26 17.59 -31.99
CA PRO A 273 0.04 16.99 -30.68
C PRO A 273 -1.11 17.65 -29.92
N PHE A 274 -1.67 16.94 -28.95
CA PHE A 274 -2.78 17.38 -28.11
C PHE A 274 -2.27 17.68 -26.70
N LEU A 275 -2.82 18.71 -26.06
CA LEU A 275 -2.63 18.92 -24.63
C LEU A 275 -3.47 17.88 -23.85
N ASP A 276 -3.03 17.55 -22.63
CA ASP A 276 -3.66 16.58 -21.74
C ASP A 276 -5.17 16.76 -21.58
N ARG A 277 -5.67 18.02 -21.57
CA ARG A 277 -7.10 18.33 -21.46
C ARG A 277 -7.97 17.78 -22.60
N TYR A 278 -7.36 17.42 -23.73
CA TYR A 278 -8.05 16.87 -24.91
C TYR A 278 -7.82 15.37 -25.10
N VAL A 279 -7.07 14.75 -24.20
CA VAL A 279 -6.76 13.32 -24.23
C VAL A 279 -7.78 12.56 -23.36
N SER A 280 -8.06 11.30 -23.68
CA SER A 280 -9.01 10.49 -22.90
C SER A 280 -8.53 10.26 -21.47
N ASP A 281 -9.49 10.10 -20.55
CA ASP A 281 -9.19 9.82 -19.12
C ASP A 281 -8.36 8.56 -18.96
N GLY A 282 -8.71 7.49 -19.69
CA GLY A 282 -7.98 6.23 -19.65
C GLY A 282 -6.53 6.34 -20.12
N THR A 283 -6.25 7.18 -21.12
CA THR A 283 -4.88 7.43 -21.58
C THR A 283 -4.04 8.11 -20.50
N ILE A 284 -4.58 9.14 -19.85
CA ILE A 284 -3.89 9.85 -18.75
C ILE A 284 -3.69 8.93 -17.56
N LYS A 285 -4.71 8.14 -17.20
CA LYS A 285 -4.65 7.19 -16.08
C LYS A 285 -3.59 6.11 -16.33
N MET A 286 -3.55 5.54 -17.54
CA MET A 286 -2.52 4.55 -17.89
C MET A 286 -1.12 5.16 -17.84
N PHE A 287 -0.95 6.38 -18.34
CA PHE A 287 0.33 7.09 -18.24
C PHE A 287 0.73 7.32 -16.76
N ALA A 288 -0.20 7.76 -15.90
CA ALA A 288 0.06 7.95 -14.47
C ALA A 288 0.47 6.65 -13.78
N TYR A 289 -0.19 5.52 -14.07
CA TYR A 289 0.23 4.22 -13.53
C TYR A 289 1.62 3.83 -14.03
N LEU A 290 1.94 4.05 -15.29
CA LEU A 290 3.29 3.73 -15.79
C LEU A 290 4.35 4.62 -15.15
N VAL A 291 4.07 5.91 -14.91
CA VAL A 291 4.95 6.80 -14.15
C VAL A 291 5.16 6.27 -12.73
N LEU A 292 4.09 5.88 -12.01
CA LEU A 292 4.17 5.30 -10.67
C LEU A 292 4.98 3.99 -10.65
N LEU A 293 4.69 3.09 -11.58
CA LEU A 293 5.30 1.74 -11.62
C LEU A 293 6.75 1.73 -12.11
N HIS A 294 7.19 2.77 -12.80
CA HIS A 294 8.57 2.91 -13.27
C HIS A 294 9.37 3.96 -12.48
N ASP A 295 8.89 4.34 -11.29
CA ASP A 295 9.62 5.24 -10.40
C ASP A 295 11.06 4.70 -10.18
N PRO A 296 12.12 5.54 -10.36
CA PRO A 296 13.49 5.13 -10.09
C PRO A 296 13.77 4.72 -8.65
N SER A 297 12.99 5.28 -7.70
CA SER A 297 13.01 4.94 -6.28
C SER A 297 11.68 4.29 -5.88
N PRO A 298 11.46 3.00 -6.22
CA PRO A 298 10.14 2.39 -6.13
C PRO A 298 9.65 2.30 -4.68
N HIS A 299 8.37 2.54 -4.49
CA HIS A 299 7.72 2.35 -3.20
C HIS A 299 7.78 0.88 -2.76
N PRO A 300 8.09 0.59 -1.49
CA PRO A 300 8.13 -0.80 -1.00
C PRO A 300 6.75 -1.46 -1.02
N LEU A 301 5.68 -0.65 -0.88
CA LEU A 301 4.30 -1.07 -0.96
C LEU A 301 3.47 -0.04 -1.73
N LEU A 302 2.72 -0.53 -2.72
CA LEU A 302 1.67 0.20 -3.41
C LEU A 302 0.31 -0.40 -3.04
N CYS A 303 -0.63 0.42 -2.60
CA CYS A 303 -2.05 0.09 -2.49
C CYS A 303 -2.80 0.89 -3.55
N VAL A 304 -3.51 0.23 -4.45
CA VAL A 304 -4.22 0.87 -5.57
C VAL A 304 -5.68 0.48 -5.52
N GLU A 305 -6.57 1.49 -5.39
CA GLU A 305 -8.00 1.26 -5.36
C GLU A 305 -8.59 1.39 -6.77
N GLU A 306 -9.38 0.38 -7.16
CA GLU A 306 -10.20 0.36 -8.37
C GLU A 306 -9.49 0.92 -9.62
N PRO A 307 -8.34 0.34 -10.00
CA PRO A 307 -7.58 0.85 -11.15
C PRO A 307 -8.36 0.80 -12.45
N GLU A 308 -9.37 -0.06 -12.56
CA GLU A 308 -10.26 -0.19 -13.71
C GLU A 308 -11.11 1.03 -14.00
N ASN A 309 -11.40 1.87 -13.01
CA ASN A 309 -12.22 3.07 -13.19
C ASN A 309 -11.67 3.94 -14.32
N GLN A 310 -12.50 4.25 -15.33
CA GLN A 310 -12.16 5.05 -16.51
C GLN A 310 -11.13 4.39 -17.46
N LEU A 311 -10.77 3.10 -17.27
CA LEU A 311 -9.96 2.34 -18.21
C LEU A 311 -10.84 1.42 -19.08
N TYR A 312 -10.40 1.18 -20.30
CA TYR A 312 -11.05 0.19 -21.16
C TYR A 312 -10.79 -1.23 -20.64
N PRO A 313 -11.79 -2.13 -20.68
CA PRO A 313 -11.64 -3.53 -20.24
C PRO A 313 -10.44 -4.23 -20.89
N THR A 314 -10.14 -3.93 -22.15
CA THR A 314 -8.98 -4.51 -22.86
C THR A 314 -7.62 -4.14 -22.27
N LEU A 315 -7.54 -3.10 -21.44
CA LEU A 315 -6.31 -2.69 -20.76
C LEU A 315 -6.10 -3.40 -19.42
N MET A 316 -7.10 -4.11 -18.91
CA MET A 316 -7.02 -4.74 -17.57
C MET A 316 -5.92 -5.79 -17.52
N GLY A 317 -5.82 -6.64 -18.53
CA GLY A 317 -4.72 -7.62 -18.59
C GLY A 317 -3.35 -6.97 -18.65
N ALA A 318 -3.21 -5.93 -19.44
CA ALA A 318 -1.96 -5.17 -19.55
C ALA A 318 -1.56 -4.52 -18.22
N LEU A 319 -2.53 -3.93 -17.51
CA LEU A 319 -2.28 -3.29 -16.23
C LEU A 319 -1.92 -4.31 -15.14
N ALA A 320 -2.58 -5.46 -15.09
CA ALA A 320 -2.23 -6.55 -14.18
C ALA A 320 -0.80 -7.07 -14.42
N GLU A 321 -0.39 -7.19 -15.68
CA GLU A 321 1.00 -7.54 -16.04
C GLU A 321 2.01 -6.51 -15.54
N GLU A 322 1.72 -5.20 -15.65
CA GLU A 322 2.61 -4.13 -15.16
C GLU A 322 2.71 -4.14 -13.63
N PHE A 323 1.61 -4.36 -12.90
CA PHE A 323 1.62 -4.53 -11.44
C PHE A 323 2.45 -5.76 -11.02
N ARG A 324 2.25 -6.90 -11.70
CA ARG A 324 3.03 -8.12 -11.44
C ARG A 324 4.52 -7.92 -11.75
N ALA A 325 4.84 -7.22 -12.83
CA ALA A 325 6.21 -6.87 -13.18
C ALA A 325 6.86 -5.97 -12.12
N TYR A 326 6.11 -5.02 -11.55
CA TYR A 326 6.57 -4.21 -10.42
C TYR A 326 6.87 -5.07 -9.19
N ALA A 327 5.96 -5.97 -8.82
CA ALA A 327 6.15 -6.90 -7.71
C ALA A 327 7.39 -7.81 -7.90
N ASN A 328 7.63 -8.28 -9.13
CA ASN A 328 8.79 -9.10 -9.47
C ASN A 328 10.12 -8.33 -9.41
N ARG A 329 10.10 -7.00 -9.46
CA ARG A 329 11.28 -6.14 -9.26
C ARG A 329 11.55 -5.83 -7.78
N GLY A 330 10.81 -6.42 -6.84
CA GLY A 330 11.03 -6.31 -5.39
C GLY A 330 10.11 -5.33 -4.68
N GLY A 331 9.17 -4.71 -5.37
CA GLY A 331 8.04 -4.00 -4.77
C GLY A 331 6.96 -4.97 -4.24
N GLN A 332 5.91 -4.43 -3.63
CA GLN A 332 4.70 -5.17 -3.32
C GLN A 332 3.49 -4.33 -3.72
N VAL A 333 2.48 -4.96 -4.34
CA VAL A 333 1.29 -4.26 -4.84
C VAL A 333 0.03 -4.94 -4.33
N PHE A 334 -0.84 -4.18 -3.70
CA PHE A 334 -2.18 -4.58 -3.32
C PHE A 334 -3.18 -3.77 -4.13
N VAL A 335 -4.09 -4.45 -4.81
CA VAL A 335 -5.10 -3.84 -5.67
C VAL A 335 -6.49 -4.25 -5.19
N SER A 336 -7.40 -3.29 -5.03
CA SER A 336 -8.82 -3.60 -4.92
C SER A 336 -9.49 -3.46 -6.26
N THR A 337 -10.43 -4.35 -6.60
CA THR A 337 -11.13 -4.31 -7.89
C THR A 337 -12.56 -4.79 -7.79
N HIS A 338 -13.38 -4.31 -8.71
CA HIS A 338 -14.71 -4.81 -9.05
C HIS A 338 -14.79 -5.30 -10.50
N SER A 339 -13.65 -5.38 -11.21
CA SER A 339 -13.61 -5.77 -12.62
C SER A 339 -13.38 -7.27 -12.80
N PRO A 340 -14.34 -8.00 -13.38
CA PRO A 340 -14.13 -9.39 -13.78
C PRO A 340 -13.00 -9.54 -14.80
N ASP A 341 -12.82 -8.53 -15.67
CA ASP A 341 -11.76 -8.54 -16.67
C ASP A 341 -10.38 -8.41 -16.03
N PHE A 342 -10.27 -7.64 -14.92
CA PHE A 342 -9.05 -7.57 -14.14
C PHE A 342 -8.77 -8.90 -13.43
N LEU A 343 -9.81 -9.53 -12.83
CA LEU A 343 -9.71 -10.85 -12.20
C LEU A 343 -9.31 -11.95 -13.19
N ASN A 344 -9.71 -11.86 -14.47
CA ASN A 344 -9.30 -12.81 -15.49
C ASN A 344 -7.80 -12.74 -15.83
N ALA A 345 -7.11 -11.68 -15.43
CA ALA A 345 -5.70 -11.44 -15.70
C ALA A 345 -4.76 -11.82 -14.55
N ILE A 346 -5.30 -12.34 -13.43
CA ILE A 346 -4.52 -12.68 -12.24
C ILE A 346 -4.48 -14.19 -11.99
N GLU A 347 -3.50 -14.60 -11.20
CA GLU A 347 -3.29 -15.99 -10.82
C GLU A 347 -4.05 -16.32 -9.51
N LEU A 348 -4.28 -17.61 -9.26
CA LEU A 348 -5.02 -18.09 -8.09
C LEU A 348 -4.41 -17.62 -6.77
N GLU A 349 -3.09 -17.62 -6.70
CA GLU A 349 -2.31 -17.21 -5.52
C GLU A 349 -2.41 -15.70 -5.24
N GLU A 350 -2.74 -14.91 -6.27
CA GLU A 350 -2.83 -13.46 -6.20
C GLU A 350 -4.19 -12.97 -5.71
N ALA A 351 -5.23 -13.83 -5.75
CA ALA A 351 -6.60 -13.45 -5.46
C ALA A 351 -6.99 -13.67 -3.99
N CYS A 352 -7.69 -12.70 -3.43
CA CYS A 352 -8.47 -12.87 -2.21
C CYS A 352 -9.81 -12.14 -2.33
N TRP A 353 -10.80 -12.59 -1.58
CA TRP A 353 -12.09 -11.91 -1.51
C TRP A 353 -12.53 -11.62 -0.09
N LEU A 354 -13.35 -10.59 0.03
CA LEU A 354 -13.92 -10.13 1.28
C LEU A 354 -15.42 -10.38 1.29
N VAL A 355 -15.90 -11.00 2.37
CA VAL A 355 -17.32 -11.25 2.61
C VAL A 355 -17.73 -10.58 3.91
N LYS A 356 -18.89 -9.92 3.92
CA LYS A 356 -19.43 -9.34 5.14
C LYS A 356 -20.47 -10.29 5.74
N ARG A 357 -20.19 -10.83 6.94
CA ARG A 357 -21.09 -11.68 7.72
C ARG A 357 -21.31 -11.08 9.10
N ASP A 358 -22.56 -10.96 9.52
CA ASP A 358 -22.95 -10.42 10.83
C ASP A 358 -22.30 -9.06 11.16
N GLY A 359 -22.14 -8.20 10.14
CA GLY A 359 -21.53 -6.88 10.26
C GLY A 359 -20.00 -6.85 10.28
N CYS A 360 -19.33 -8.00 10.28
CA CYS A 360 -17.87 -8.13 10.26
C CYS A 360 -17.39 -8.63 8.88
N THR A 361 -16.16 -8.29 8.54
CA THR A 361 -15.53 -8.74 7.29
C THR A 361 -14.68 -9.99 7.54
N GLU A 362 -14.92 -11.02 6.77
CA GLU A 362 -14.08 -12.20 6.63
C GLU A 362 -13.23 -12.08 5.36
N VAL A 363 -12.02 -12.63 5.38
CA VAL A 363 -11.10 -12.63 4.25
C VAL A 363 -10.78 -14.06 3.84
N HIS A 364 -10.96 -14.37 2.57
CA HIS A 364 -10.71 -15.68 1.98
C HIS A 364 -9.67 -15.60 0.88
N ARG A 365 -8.73 -16.55 0.82
CA ARG A 365 -7.75 -16.67 -0.26
C ARG A 365 -8.27 -17.63 -1.32
N ALA A 366 -8.17 -17.26 -2.60
CA ALA A 366 -8.62 -18.11 -3.71
C ALA A 366 -7.88 -19.47 -3.72
N LYS A 367 -6.59 -19.46 -3.43
CA LYS A 367 -5.77 -20.68 -3.36
C LYS A 367 -6.23 -21.71 -2.32
N ASP A 368 -6.94 -21.25 -1.28
CA ASP A 368 -7.43 -22.11 -0.18
C ASP A 368 -8.84 -22.67 -0.47
N ASN A 369 -9.50 -22.21 -1.56
CA ASN A 369 -10.78 -22.73 -2.01
C ASN A 369 -10.58 -23.84 -3.05
N ALA A 370 -10.79 -25.10 -2.64
CA ALA A 370 -10.55 -26.26 -3.50
C ALA A 370 -11.43 -26.28 -4.77
N GLN A 371 -12.65 -25.72 -4.71
CA GLN A 371 -13.56 -25.68 -5.85
C GLN A 371 -13.09 -24.67 -6.90
N VAL A 372 -12.73 -23.46 -6.48
CA VAL A 372 -12.18 -22.41 -7.38
C VAL A 372 -10.87 -22.90 -8.02
N ALA A 373 -9.99 -23.53 -7.21
CA ALA A 373 -8.74 -24.09 -7.72
C ALA A 373 -8.95 -25.18 -8.76
N ALA A 374 -9.95 -26.05 -8.56
CA ALA A 374 -10.28 -27.13 -9.52
C ALA A 374 -10.76 -26.56 -10.85
N TYR A 375 -11.69 -25.60 -10.84
CA TYR A 375 -12.22 -24.98 -12.06
C TYR A 375 -11.12 -24.21 -12.83
N MET A 376 -10.25 -23.48 -12.14
CA MET A 376 -9.11 -22.84 -12.79
C MET A 376 -8.15 -23.84 -13.44
N ALA A 377 -7.93 -25.00 -12.80
CA ALA A 377 -7.12 -26.06 -13.38
C ALA A 377 -7.77 -26.69 -14.66
N GLU A 378 -9.10 -26.61 -14.79
CA GLU A 378 -9.85 -27.00 -15.99
C GLU A 378 -9.87 -25.92 -17.08
N GLY A 379 -9.38 -24.69 -16.77
CA GLY A 379 -9.24 -23.60 -17.73
C GLY A 379 -10.26 -22.46 -17.55
N ASP A 380 -11.09 -22.51 -16.51
CA ASP A 380 -11.97 -21.40 -16.17
C ASP A 380 -11.18 -20.19 -15.67
N GLN A 381 -11.76 -19.00 -15.79
CA GLN A 381 -11.14 -17.74 -15.38
C GLN A 381 -11.76 -17.22 -14.09
N LEU A 382 -10.95 -16.62 -13.20
CA LEU A 382 -11.40 -16.12 -11.90
C LEU A 382 -12.55 -15.13 -11.99
N GLY A 383 -12.55 -14.22 -12.96
CA GLY A 383 -13.62 -13.25 -13.14
C GLY A 383 -14.92 -13.89 -13.60
N TYR A 384 -14.86 -14.99 -14.36
CA TYR A 384 -16.03 -15.80 -14.70
C TYR A 384 -16.57 -16.49 -13.45
N LEU A 385 -15.72 -17.20 -12.70
CA LEU A 385 -16.11 -17.89 -11.48
C LEU A 385 -16.71 -16.94 -10.44
N TRP A 386 -16.17 -15.74 -10.32
CA TRP A 386 -16.74 -14.70 -9.46
C TRP A 386 -18.17 -14.31 -9.87
N LYS A 387 -18.41 -14.09 -11.18
CA LYS A 387 -19.77 -13.78 -11.70
C LYS A 387 -20.77 -14.91 -11.48
N GLU A 388 -20.32 -16.15 -11.56
CA GLU A 388 -21.16 -17.35 -11.39
C GLU A 388 -21.41 -17.72 -9.90
N GLY A 389 -20.90 -16.93 -8.94
CA GLY A 389 -21.20 -17.11 -7.53
C GLY A 389 -20.30 -18.08 -6.78
N PHE A 390 -19.10 -18.37 -7.28
CA PHE A 390 -18.17 -19.31 -6.64
C PHE A 390 -17.31 -18.67 -5.52
N PHE A 391 -17.50 -17.40 -5.22
CA PHE A 391 -16.73 -16.69 -4.19
C PHE A 391 -17.52 -16.51 -2.87
N ASP A 392 -18.40 -17.47 -2.54
CA ASP A 392 -19.07 -17.62 -1.24
C ASP A 392 -19.71 -16.33 -0.68
N GLY A 393 -20.42 -15.56 -1.52
CA GLY A 393 -21.13 -14.34 -1.14
C GLY A 393 -20.32 -13.05 -1.33
N ALA A 394 -19.13 -13.13 -1.95
CA ALA A 394 -18.40 -11.96 -2.46
C ALA A 394 -18.81 -11.58 -3.90
N ASP A 395 -19.81 -12.26 -4.43
CA ASP A 395 -20.24 -12.18 -5.82
C ASP A 395 -20.84 -10.81 -6.14
N PRO A 396 -20.74 -10.35 -7.40
CA PRO A 396 -21.37 -9.11 -7.82
C PRO A 396 -22.89 -9.26 -7.75
N GLN A 397 -23.55 -8.41 -6.96
CA GLN A 397 -25.02 -8.34 -6.88
C GLN A 397 -25.55 -7.39 -7.92
#